data_b6d6fdba72af17bf2c14c98a1eca053e
#
_entry.id   b6d6fdba72af17bf2c14c98a1eca053e
#
_cell.length_a   1.000
_cell.length_b   1.000
_cell.length_c   1.000
_cell.angle_alpha   90.00
_cell.angle_beta   90.00
_cell.angle_gamma   90.00
#
_symmetry.space_group_name_H-M   'P 1'
#
loop_
_entity.id
_entity.type
_entity.pdbx_description
1 polymer ?
#
loop_
_entity_poly.entity_id
_entity_poly.type
_entity_poly.pdbx_seq_one_letter_code
_entity_poly.pdbx_strand_id
1 'polypeptide(L)'
;MTPASPPGPDGPRPVAPDLGYAARDFRLRMAVIDCETEAALDMTRDRYGRTVHAGAAAAARAHRDKAAVDAYATHLAPHAEALLDAARLALDELPPARHLTGWRAVLDGLATSAAEIRRTLDRPAALGSTAERAQHAALWPHLTAWADHSPIASNLADQRNDQYHQAPLTNEEQRMWTERAQAAQRRGALDLTESWYAADGQPITLAYLVEDDDSTVVALHGDPGIPGWQVIGRFAHEYEAGKALPAPVPPGVLRTDASRFNRPAPAPEVSLQDLLRDVVEGHSAGDASNALLGAVQRGYEAGPMVRLQELLETSSQFAKALETAQGRQIAARLSALGRQIEFLAREVEEAAEDLGATVAVLPPHRTPVLRTRPRPAVDTTPPTPPPRTTTTARQR
;
A
#
# COMPACT_ATOMS: atom_id res chain seq x y z
N MET A 1 -67.05 20.31 -14.16
CA MET A 1 -66.07 19.88 -13.16
C MET A 1 -65.19 18.86 -13.81
N THR A 2 -64.00 19.28 -14.24
CA THR A 2 -62.98 18.43 -14.87
C THR A 2 -62.06 17.87 -13.75
N PRO A 3 -61.81 16.57 -13.67
CA PRO A 3 -60.92 16.03 -12.67
C PRO A 3 -59.48 16.42 -12.96
N ALA A 4 -58.75 16.86 -11.92
CA ALA A 4 -57.35 17.22 -11.98
C ALA A 4 -56.53 15.96 -12.23
N SER A 5 -55.61 16.05 -13.19
CA SER A 5 -54.63 15.00 -13.47
C SER A 5 -53.69 14.79 -12.27
N PRO A 6 -53.31 13.54 -11.98
CA PRO A 6 -52.35 13.27 -10.91
C PRO A 6 -50.95 13.79 -11.29
N PRO A 7 -50.16 14.27 -10.33
CA PRO A 7 -48.79 14.72 -10.58
C PRO A 7 -47.94 13.55 -11.06
N GLY A 8 -47.16 13.78 -12.14
CA GLY A 8 -46.25 12.82 -12.72
C GLY A 8 -45.07 12.49 -11.79
N PRO A 9 -44.48 11.28 -11.89
CA PRO A 9 -43.44 10.77 -11.00
C PRO A 9 -42.01 11.10 -11.41
N ASP A 10 -41.72 12.24 -12.01
CA ASP A 10 -40.37 12.58 -12.48
C ASP A 10 -39.83 13.88 -11.89
N GLY A 11 -39.65 13.90 -10.57
CA GLY A 11 -38.62 14.74 -9.96
C GLY A 11 -37.27 13.99 -10.01
N PRO A 12 -36.12 14.69 -10.25
CA PRO A 12 -34.82 14.03 -10.17
C PRO A 12 -34.69 13.36 -8.81
N ARG A 13 -34.55 12.03 -8.80
CA ARG A 13 -34.23 11.29 -7.57
C ARG A 13 -32.94 11.89 -6.99
N PRO A 14 -32.91 12.22 -5.70
CA PRO A 14 -31.66 12.65 -5.06
C PRO A 14 -30.62 11.56 -5.32
N VAL A 15 -29.54 11.95 -5.98
CA VAL A 15 -28.38 11.07 -6.19
C VAL A 15 -27.88 10.71 -4.78
N ALA A 16 -27.97 9.43 -4.42
CA ALA A 16 -27.45 8.98 -3.15
C ALA A 16 -25.95 9.39 -3.07
N PRO A 17 -25.49 9.91 -1.91
CA PRO A 17 -24.09 10.28 -1.77
C PRO A 17 -23.23 9.06 -2.06
N ASP A 18 -22.23 9.22 -2.93
CA ASP A 18 -21.25 8.17 -3.19
C ASP A 18 -20.35 8.01 -1.96
N LEU A 19 -20.77 7.11 -1.06
CA LEU A 19 -20.07 6.82 0.19
C LEU A 19 -18.65 6.31 -0.06
N GLY A 20 -18.46 5.59 -1.15
CA GLY A 20 -17.16 5.09 -1.58
C GLY A 20 -16.23 6.21 -1.99
N TYR A 21 -16.75 7.25 -2.63
CA TYR A 21 -15.95 8.43 -2.98
C TYR A 21 -15.47 9.17 -1.72
N ALA A 22 -16.34 9.41 -0.73
CA ALA A 22 -15.97 10.07 0.51
C ALA A 22 -14.85 9.33 1.28
N ALA A 23 -14.96 8.01 1.38
CA ALA A 23 -13.94 7.16 2.01
C ALA A 23 -12.58 7.23 1.27
N ARG A 24 -12.61 7.14 -0.07
CA ARG A 24 -11.39 7.22 -0.91
C ARG A 24 -10.76 8.61 -0.87
N ASP A 25 -11.55 9.68 -0.95
CA ASP A 25 -11.06 11.06 -0.89
C ASP A 25 -10.40 11.34 0.45
N PHE A 26 -11.02 10.98 1.56
CA PHE A 26 -10.43 11.13 2.89
C PHE A 26 -9.10 10.36 3.01
N ARG A 27 -9.05 9.11 2.56
CA ARG A 27 -7.81 8.30 2.59
C ARG A 27 -6.68 8.96 1.78
N LEU A 28 -6.99 9.49 0.60
CA LEU A 28 -5.99 10.17 -0.24
C LEU A 28 -5.46 11.43 0.44
N ARG A 29 -6.34 12.23 1.08
CA ARG A 29 -5.93 13.42 1.83
C ARG A 29 -5.04 13.06 3.02
N MET A 30 -5.39 12.03 3.77
CA MET A 30 -4.55 11.54 4.86
C MET A 30 -3.19 11.08 4.37
N ALA A 31 -3.10 10.43 3.20
CA ALA A 31 -1.83 10.03 2.60
C ALA A 31 -0.96 11.23 2.18
N VAL A 32 -1.58 12.31 1.67
CA VAL A 32 -0.88 13.56 1.35
C VAL A 32 -0.37 14.23 2.63
N ILE A 33 -1.21 14.36 3.65
CA ILE A 33 -0.86 14.95 4.95
C ILE A 33 0.31 14.18 5.60
N ASP A 34 0.29 12.84 5.52
CA ASP A 34 1.36 11.98 6.04
C ASP A 34 2.67 12.21 5.28
N CYS A 35 2.62 12.21 3.94
CA CYS A 35 3.78 12.45 3.08
C CYS A 35 4.42 13.82 3.32
N GLU A 36 3.62 14.88 3.42
CA GLU A 36 4.09 16.24 3.72
C GLU A 36 4.70 16.33 5.13
N THR A 37 4.12 15.61 6.08
CA THR A 37 4.65 15.54 7.45
C THR A 37 5.99 14.83 7.51
N GLU A 38 6.13 13.69 6.84
CA GLU A 38 7.41 12.97 6.77
C GLU A 38 8.50 13.83 6.12
N ALA A 39 8.18 14.51 5.01
CA ALA A 39 9.10 15.45 4.38
C ALA A 39 9.50 16.61 5.33
N ALA A 40 8.54 17.15 6.09
CA ALA A 40 8.82 18.18 7.08
C ALA A 40 9.67 17.66 8.25
N LEU A 41 9.42 16.42 8.71
CA LEU A 41 10.21 15.77 9.76
C LEU A 41 11.64 15.48 9.29
N ASP A 42 11.84 15.07 8.06
CA ASP A 42 13.17 14.83 7.49
C ASP A 42 14.00 16.12 7.46
N MET A 43 13.39 17.26 7.16
CA MET A 43 14.05 18.56 7.24
C MET A 43 14.43 18.98 8.67
N THR A 44 13.89 18.35 9.71
CA THR A 44 14.24 18.60 11.11
C THR A 44 15.44 17.80 11.59
N ARG A 45 15.91 16.85 10.78
CA ARG A 45 17.04 15.97 11.10
C ARG A 45 18.36 16.59 10.65
N ASP A 46 19.44 16.28 11.36
CA ASP A 46 20.78 16.60 10.90
C ASP A 46 21.15 15.69 9.69
N ARG A 47 22.30 16.00 9.07
CA ARG A 47 22.83 15.25 7.92
C ARG A 47 22.94 13.74 8.15
N TYR A 48 23.09 13.30 9.38
CA TYR A 48 23.26 11.89 9.76
C TYR A 48 22.00 11.27 10.38
N GLY A 49 20.88 12.03 10.46
CA GLY A 49 19.64 11.55 11.04
C GLY A 49 19.66 11.32 12.56
N ARG A 50 20.76 11.70 13.24
CA ARG A 50 21.01 11.41 14.67
C ARG A 50 20.38 12.43 15.60
N THR A 51 20.27 13.67 15.18
CA THR A 51 19.67 14.76 15.98
C THR A 51 18.46 15.33 15.26
N VAL A 52 17.39 15.57 16.01
CA VAL A 52 16.13 16.12 15.53
C VAL A 52 15.87 17.45 16.23
N HIS A 53 15.54 18.49 15.47
CA HIS A 53 15.10 19.77 16.04
C HIS A 53 13.70 19.60 16.65
N ALA A 54 13.61 19.32 17.94
CA ALA A 54 12.39 18.91 18.64
C ALA A 54 11.22 19.90 18.47
N GLY A 55 11.50 21.21 18.49
CA GLY A 55 10.48 22.24 18.30
C GLY A 55 9.86 22.21 16.89
N ALA A 56 10.69 22.07 15.85
CA ALA A 56 10.21 21.97 14.47
C ALA A 56 9.44 20.67 14.24
N ALA A 57 9.92 19.55 14.77
CA ALA A 57 9.21 18.28 14.69
C ALA A 57 7.85 18.31 15.41
N ALA A 58 7.76 18.98 16.58
CA ALA A 58 6.49 19.17 17.27
C ALA A 58 5.53 20.06 16.47
N ALA A 59 6.03 21.11 15.82
CA ALA A 59 5.23 21.96 14.95
C ALA A 59 4.69 21.22 13.72
N ALA A 60 5.52 20.41 13.07
CA ALA A 60 5.11 19.58 11.93
C ALA A 60 3.99 18.60 12.31
N ARG A 61 4.12 17.91 13.46
CA ARG A 61 3.08 17.03 13.97
C ARG A 61 1.79 17.77 14.31
N ALA A 62 1.87 18.94 14.95
CA ALA A 62 0.69 19.75 15.27
C ALA A 62 -0.04 20.22 14.01
N HIS A 63 0.70 20.56 12.94
CA HIS A 63 0.13 20.89 11.64
C HIS A 63 -0.58 19.68 11.02
N ARG A 64 0.05 18.52 11.01
CA ARG A 64 -0.51 17.25 10.59
C ARG A 64 -1.84 16.94 11.29
N ASP A 65 -1.82 16.97 12.62
CA ASP A 65 -2.96 16.61 13.43
C ASP A 65 -4.16 17.53 13.16
N LYS A 66 -3.91 18.84 13.01
CA LYS A 66 -4.95 19.80 12.62
C LYS A 66 -5.49 19.54 11.21
N ALA A 67 -4.59 19.37 10.22
CA ALA A 67 -4.99 19.09 8.83
C ALA A 67 -5.83 17.82 8.72
N ALA A 68 -5.51 16.79 9.49
CA ALA A 68 -6.26 15.54 9.53
C ALA A 68 -7.68 15.72 10.13
N VAL A 69 -7.81 16.51 11.19
CA VAL A 69 -9.13 16.87 11.77
C VAL A 69 -9.97 17.64 10.76
N ASP A 70 -9.38 18.65 10.10
CA ASP A 70 -10.08 19.46 9.10
C ASP A 70 -10.52 18.60 7.89
N ALA A 71 -9.66 17.68 7.43
CA ALA A 71 -9.98 16.75 6.37
C ALA A 71 -11.13 15.80 6.74
N TYR A 72 -11.11 15.23 7.94
CA TYR A 72 -12.19 14.38 8.43
C TYR A 72 -13.53 15.14 8.51
N ALA A 73 -13.53 16.28 9.17
CA ALA A 73 -14.75 17.08 9.37
C ALA A 73 -15.39 17.49 8.03
N THR A 74 -14.57 17.81 7.03
CA THR A 74 -15.04 18.29 5.73
C THR A 74 -15.49 17.15 4.81
N HIS A 75 -14.75 16.04 4.75
CA HIS A 75 -14.90 15.05 3.67
C HIS A 75 -15.55 13.74 4.13
N LEU A 76 -15.37 13.34 5.38
CA LEU A 76 -15.84 12.03 5.84
C LEU A 76 -16.93 12.11 6.89
N ALA A 77 -16.86 13.03 7.85
CA ALA A 77 -17.83 13.12 8.94
C ALA A 77 -19.30 13.17 8.48
N PRO A 78 -19.67 13.91 7.39
CA PRO A 78 -21.04 13.93 6.90
C PRO A 78 -21.57 12.58 6.42
N HIS A 79 -20.66 11.64 6.10
CA HIS A 79 -20.97 10.35 5.48
C HIS A 79 -20.65 9.15 6.38
N ALA A 80 -19.94 9.36 7.49
CA ALA A 80 -19.37 8.29 8.33
C ALA A 80 -20.44 7.35 8.90
N GLU A 81 -21.56 7.89 9.37
CA GLU A 81 -22.66 7.09 9.94
C GLU A 81 -23.37 6.26 8.87
N ALA A 82 -23.72 6.90 7.75
CA ALA A 82 -24.35 6.21 6.62
C ALA A 82 -23.45 5.11 6.05
N LEU A 83 -22.13 5.33 5.98
CA LEU A 83 -21.16 4.33 5.55
C LEU A 83 -21.12 3.12 6.49
N LEU A 84 -21.10 3.35 7.80
CA LEU A 84 -21.12 2.28 8.79
C LEU A 84 -22.40 1.46 8.73
N ASP A 85 -23.55 2.12 8.58
CA ASP A 85 -24.84 1.43 8.51
C ASP A 85 -24.97 0.60 7.24
N ALA A 86 -24.52 1.14 6.10
CA ALA A 86 -24.49 0.40 4.83
C ALA A 86 -23.56 -0.82 4.91
N ALA A 87 -22.36 -0.65 5.49
CA ALA A 87 -21.41 -1.74 5.65
C ALA A 87 -21.89 -2.83 6.62
N ARG A 88 -22.55 -2.47 7.73
CA ARG A 88 -23.13 -3.43 8.66
C ARG A 88 -24.24 -4.24 8.01
N LEU A 89 -25.11 -3.56 7.28
CA LEU A 89 -26.20 -4.23 6.58
C LEU A 89 -25.65 -5.22 5.54
N ALA A 90 -24.62 -4.83 4.78
CA ALA A 90 -23.97 -5.72 3.84
C ALA A 90 -23.31 -6.92 4.55
N LEU A 91 -22.68 -6.69 5.71
CA LEU A 91 -22.05 -7.75 6.49
C LEU A 91 -23.05 -8.79 7.02
N ASP A 92 -24.26 -8.35 7.40
CA ASP A 92 -25.30 -9.23 7.89
C ASP A 92 -25.91 -10.11 6.78
N GLU A 93 -25.80 -9.70 5.53
CA GLU A 93 -26.22 -10.47 4.34
C GLU A 93 -25.18 -11.48 3.86
N LEU A 94 -23.92 -11.37 4.33
CA LEU A 94 -22.87 -12.31 3.95
C LEU A 94 -23.09 -13.69 4.60
N PRO A 95 -22.78 -14.79 3.88
CA PRO A 95 -22.80 -16.12 4.47
C PRO A 95 -21.77 -16.21 5.62
N PRO A 96 -21.94 -17.17 6.55
CA PRO A 96 -20.99 -17.41 7.63
C PRO A 96 -19.57 -17.58 7.06
N ALA A 97 -18.68 -16.62 7.37
CA ALA A 97 -17.36 -16.55 6.77
C ALA A 97 -16.27 -16.64 7.85
N ARG A 98 -15.10 -17.18 7.48
CA ARG A 98 -13.93 -17.34 8.36
C ARG A 98 -13.50 -16.02 9.03
N HIS A 99 -13.69 -14.90 8.33
CA HIS A 99 -13.20 -13.58 8.76
C HIS A 99 -14.30 -12.66 9.29
N LEU A 100 -15.51 -13.16 9.54
CA LEU A 100 -16.64 -12.36 10.01
C LEU A 100 -16.32 -11.56 11.30
N THR A 101 -15.58 -12.18 12.23
CA THR A 101 -15.13 -11.52 13.45
C THR A 101 -14.20 -10.34 13.17
N GLY A 102 -13.29 -10.48 12.21
CA GLY A 102 -12.39 -9.40 11.77
C GLY A 102 -13.15 -8.25 11.13
N TRP A 103 -14.14 -8.53 10.27
CA TRP A 103 -15.00 -7.51 9.69
C TRP A 103 -15.77 -6.72 10.75
N ARG A 104 -16.38 -7.42 11.73
CA ARG A 104 -17.07 -6.77 12.85
C ARG A 104 -16.11 -5.91 13.67
N ALA A 105 -14.92 -6.41 13.96
CA ALA A 105 -13.91 -5.65 14.72
C ALA A 105 -13.52 -4.35 14.01
N VAL A 106 -13.37 -4.35 12.68
CA VAL A 106 -13.13 -3.14 11.88
C VAL A 106 -14.28 -2.14 12.02
N LEU A 107 -15.53 -2.59 11.80
CA LEU A 107 -16.70 -1.70 11.86
C LEU A 107 -16.94 -1.14 13.27
N ASP A 108 -16.74 -1.93 14.31
CA ASP A 108 -16.87 -1.51 15.70
C ASP A 108 -15.75 -0.54 16.09
N GLY A 109 -14.53 -0.77 15.60
CA GLY A 109 -13.39 0.15 15.75
C GLY A 109 -13.66 1.50 15.10
N LEU A 110 -14.21 1.52 13.89
CA LEU A 110 -14.61 2.74 13.19
C LEU A 110 -15.75 3.48 13.93
N ALA A 111 -16.75 2.77 14.41
CA ALA A 111 -17.84 3.35 15.18
C ALA A 111 -17.33 3.98 16.49
N THR A 112 -16.45 3.29 17.21
CA THR A 112 -15.81 3.80 18.42
C THR A 112 -14.98 5.05 18.12
N SER A 113 -14.21 5.03 17.03
CA SER A 113 -13.42 6.18 16.59
C SER A 113 -14.28 7.37 16.20
N ALA A 114 -15.39 7.16 15.49
CA ALA A 114 -16.35 8.23 15.15
C ALA A 114 -16.95 8.88 16.40
N ALA A 115 -17.36 8.06 17.38
CA ALA A 115 -17.91 8.54 18.63
C ALA A 115 -16.89 9.38 19.42
N GLU A 116 -15.61 8.95 19.48
CA GLU A 116 -14.55 9.66 20.16
C GLU A 116 -14.21 11.00 19.48
N ILE A 117 -14.13 11.01 18.14
CA ILE A 117 -13.89 12.22 17.37
C ILE A 117 -15.04 13.22 17.63
N ARG A 118 -16.28 12.77 17.51
CA ARG A 118 -17.47 13.63 17.76
C ARG A 118 -17.43 14.21 19.16
N ARG A 119 -17.25 13.36 20.18
CA ARG A 119 -17.19 13.76 21.59
C ARG A 119 -16.12 14.83 21.86
N THR A 120 -14.98 14.72 21.20
CA THR A 120 -13.87 15.67 21.36
C THR A 120 -14.14 16.98 20.62
N LEU A 121 -14.70 16.91 19.39
CA LEU A 121 -15.02 18.11 18.60
C LEU A 121 -16.24 18.89 19.13
N ASP A 122 -17.16 18.23 19.85
CA ASP A 122 -18.29 18.89 20.53
C ASP A 122 -17.83 19.82 21.67
N ARG A 123 -16.58 19.71 22.13
CA ARG A 123 -15.98 20.51 23.20
C ARG A 123 -14.65 21.10 22.77
N PRO A 124 -14.66 22.01 21.78
CA PRO A 124 -13.43 22.53 21.22
C PRO A 124 -12.67 23.36 22.26
N ALA A 125 -11.36 23.17 22.31
CA ALA A 125 -10.46 24.04 23.08
C ALA A 125 -10.29 25.41 22.40
N ALA A 126 -9.77 26.39 23.15
CA ALA A 126 -9.51 27.72 22.60
C ALA A 126 -8.53 27.63 21.40
N LEU A 127 -8.86 28.32 20.32
CA LEU A 127 -8.06 28.35 19.08
C LEU A 127 -6.61 28.77 19.34
N GLY A 128 -5.66 28.08 18.74
CA GLY A 128 -4.21 28.31 18.85
C GLY A 128 -3.61 27.88 20.19
N SER A 129 -4.42 27.35 21.12
CA SER A 129 -3.96 26.94 22.44
C SER A 129 -3.18 25.63 22.44
N THR A 130 -2.43 25.40 23.54
CA THR A 130 -1.79 24.11 23.76
C THR A 130 -2.82 22.99 23.96
N ALA A 131 -3.99 23.33 24.53
CA ALA A 131 -5.08 22.39 24.74
C ALA A 131 -5.70 21.95 23.40
N GLU A 132 -5.87 22.84 22.42
CA GLU A 132 -6.32 22.50 21.08
C GLU A 132 -5.35 21.52 20.39
N ARG A 133 -4.04 21.82 20.44
CA ARG A 133 -3.01 20.92 19.89
C ARG A 133 -3.03 19.55 20.53
N ALA A 134 -3.22 19.50 21.86
CA ALA A 134 -3.35 18.23 22.58
C ALA A 134 -4.61 17.47 22.18
N GLN A 135 -5.75 18.15 21.97
CA GLN A 135 -6.97 17.54 21.46
C GLN A 135 -6.77 16.94 20.06
N HIS A 136 -6.17 17.70 19.13
CA HIS A 136 -5.91 17.19 17.77
C HIS A 136 -4.96 16.00 17.79
N ALA A 137 -3.91 16.05 18.60
CA ALA A 137 -2.98 14.92 18.76
C ALA A 137 -3.66 13.68 19.33
N ALA A 138 -4.60 13.83 20.27
CA ALA A 138 -5.37 12.72 20.80
C ALA A 138 -6.33 12.10 19.77
N LEU A 139 -6.76 12.86 18.76
CA LEU A 139 -7.61 12.35 17.68
C LEU A 139 -6.84 11.61 16.58
N TRP A 140 -5.53 11.79 16.47
CA TRP A 140 -4.72 11.18 15.42
C TRP A 140 -4.94 9.67 15.27
N PRO A 141 -4.92 8.82 16.35
CA PRO A 141 -5.17 7.39 16.22
C PRO A 141 -6.54 7.04 15.62
N HIS A 142 -7.56 7.83 15.93
CA HIS A 142 -8.91 7.62 15.44
C HIS A 142 -9.07 8.03 13.98
N LEU A 143 -8.40 9.11 13.57
CA LEU A 143 -8.37 9.58 12.19
C LEU A 143 -7.61 8.62 11.29
N THR A 144 -6.50 8.06 11.77
CA THR A 144 -5.74 7.05 11.05
C THR A 144 -6.52 5.74 10.91
N ALA A 145 -7.26 5.32 11.94
CA ALA A 145 -8.15 4.17 11.85
C ALA A 145 -9.20 4.36 10.73
N TRP A 146 -9.79 5.54 10.64
CA TRP A 146 -10.70 5.88 9.55
C TRP A 146 -10.01 5.90 8.18
N ALA A 147 -8.81 6.43 8.08
CA ALA A 147 -8.05 6.45 6.83
C ALA A 147 -7.67 5.04 6.33
N ASP A 148 -7.33 4.15 7.25
CA ASP A 148 -6.98 2.76 6.92
C ASP A 148 -8.22 1.91 6.60
N HIS A 149 -9.31 2.07 7.34
CA HIS A 149 -10.42 1.13 7.33
C HIS A 149 -11.69 1.64 6.63
N SER A 150 -11.87 2.94 6.38
CA SER A 150 -13.04 3.43 5.65
C SER A 150 -13.18 2.87 4.23
N PRO A 151 -12.09 2.62 3.46
CA PRO A 151 -12.20 1.93 2.19
C PRO A 151 -12.68 0.48 2.33
N ILE A 152 -12.37 -0.16 3.46
CA ILE A 152 -12.84 -1.52 3.75
C ILE A 152 -14.37 -1.51 3.96
N ALA A 153 -14.86 -0.58 4.78
CA ALA A 153 -16.30 -0.40 4.99
C ALA A 153 -17.02 -0.04 3.68
N SER A 154 -16.41 0.82 2.84
CA SER A 154 -16.94 1.18 1.53
C SER A 154 -17.05 -0.02 0.59
N ASN A 155 -15.96 -0.80 0.47
CA ASN A 155 -15.96 -1.99 -0.39
C ASN A 155 -17.01 -3.01 0.06
N LEU A 156 -17.22 -3.15 1.36
CA LEU A 156 -18.25 -4.03 1.90
C LEU A 156 -19.66 -3.54 1.55
N ALA A 157 -19.92 -2.23 1.67
CA ALA A 157 -21.19 -1.62 1.28
C ALA A 157 -21.44 -1.73 -0.23
N ASP A 158 -20.40 -1.55 -1.05
CA ASP A 158 -20.48 -1.62 -2.51
C ASP A 158 -20.70 -3.05 -3.02
N GLN A 159 -20.15 -4.08 -2.36
CA GLN A 159 -20.38 -5.49 -2.72
C GLN A 159 -21.86 -5.88 -2.76
N ARG A 160 -22.69 -5.21 -1.98
CA ARG A 160 -24.15 -5.40 -2.00
C ARG A 160 -24.77 -4.96 -3.33
N ASN A 161 -24.19 -3.93 -3.97
CA ASN A 161 -24.73 -3.34 -5.21
C ASN A 161 -24.19 -4.06 -6.45
N ASP A 162 -23.00 -4.64 -6.34
CA ASP A 162 -22.30 -5.33 -7.43
C ASP A 162 -22.56 -6.85 -7.38
N GLN A 163 -23.83 -7.24 -7.35
CA GLN A 163 -24.17 -8.66 -7.48
C GLN A 163 -23.68 -9.17 -8.85
N TYR A 164 -22.85 -10.19 -8.79
CA TYR A 164 -22.15 -10.87 -9.88
C TYR A 164 -22.89 -10.89 -11.22
N HIS A 165 -22.29 -10.28 -12.23
CA HIS A 165 -22.90 -10.13 -13.55
C HIS A 165 -22.58 -11.31 -14.49
N GLN A 166 -21.81 -12.30 -14.05
CA GLN A 166 -21.45 -13.45 -14.86
C GLN A 166 -22.26 -14.68 -14.44
N ALA A 167 -22.89 -15.34 -15.41
CA ALA A 167 -23.55 -16.59 -15.16
C ALA A 167 -22.52 -17.63 -14.69
N PRO A 168 -22.78 -18.35 -13.57
CA PRO A 168 -21.88 -19.38 -13.10
C PRO A 168 -21.73 -20.48 -14.17
N LEU A 169 -20.55 -21.09 -14.23
CA LEU A 169 -20.33 -22.27 -15.07
C LEU A 169 -21.34 -23.36 -14.70
N THR A 170 -21.84 -24.07 -15.69
CA THR A 170 -22.63 -25.28 -15.44
C THR A 170 -21.77 -26.34 -14.76
N ASN A 171 -22.36 -27.25 -14.03
CA ASN A 171 -21.65 -28.36 -13.37
C ASN A 171 -20.79 -29.20 -14.33
N GLU A 172 -21.17 -29.27 -15.59
CA GLU A 172 -20.43 -29.98 -16.63
C GLU A 172 -19.23 -29.19 -17.10
N GLU A 173 -19.40 -27.90 -17.38
CA GLU A 173 -18.32 -26.98 -17.72
C GLU A 173 -17.32 -26.88 -16.60
N GLN A 174 -17.76 -26.75 -15.35
CA GLN A 174 -16.90 -26.69 -14.18
C GLN A 174 -16.01 -27.94 -14.06
N ARG A 175 -16.59 -29.13 -14.25
CA ARG A 175 -15.80 -30.38 -14.25
C ARG A 175 -14.81 -30.41 -15.40
N MET A 176 -15.23 -30.08 -16.61
CA MET A 176 -14.37 -30.08 -17.79
C MET A 176 -13.19 -29.12 -17.61
N TRP A 177 -13.45 -27.88 -17.19
CA TRP A 177 -12.38 -26.90 -16.97
C TRP A 177 -11.47 -27.28 -15.81
N THR A 178 -12.00 -27.88 -14.74
CA THR A 178 -11.20 -28.39 -13.62
C THR A 178 -10.25 -29.48 -14.07
N GLU A 179 -10.72 -30.47 -14.85
CA GLU A 179 -9.89 -31.54 -15.40
C GLU A 179 -8.78 -31.00 -16.33
N ARG A 180 -9.11 -30.02 -17.21
CA ARG A 180 -8.14 -29.35 -18.08
C ARG A 180 -7.08 -28.61 -17.27
N ALA A 181 -7.47 -27.81 -16.30
CA ALA A 181 -6.55 -27.04 -15.46
C ALA A 181 -5.66 -27.97 -14.61
N GLN A 182 -6.20 -29.07 -14.07
CA GLN A 182 -5.40 -30.08 -13.36
C GLN A 182 -4.42 -30.81 -14.28
N ALA A 183 -4.82 -31.10 -15.52
CA ALA A 183 -3.92 -31.68 -16.51
C ALA A 183 -2.81 -30.69 -16.90
N ALA A 184 -3.15 -29.41 -17.07
CA ALA A 184 -2.17 -28.35 -17.34
C ALA A 184 -1.20 -28.15 -16.17
N GLN A 185 -1.69 -28.17 -14.93
CA GLN A 185 -0.85 -28.08 -13.73
C GLN A 185 0.20 -29.20 -13.70
N ARG A 186 -0.19 -30.44 -14.00
CA ARG A 186 0.74 -31.58 -14.05
C ARG A 186 1.81 -31.43 -15.13
N ARG A 187 1.54 -30.69 -16.21
CA ARG A 187 2.48 -30.39 -17.30
C ARG A 187 3.30 -29.11 -17.06
N GLY A 188 3.02 -28.35 -15.98
CA GLY A 188 3.61 -27.03 -15.74
C GLY A 188 3.09 -25.93 -16.69
N ALA A 189 1.88 -26.13 -17.27
CA ALA A 189 1.22 -25.21 -18.19
C ALA A 189 0.06 -24.43 -17.51
N LEU A 190 0.03 -24.40 -16.18
CA LEU A 190 -0.85 -23.58 -15.37
C LEU A 190 -0.01 -22.57 -14.59
N ASP A 191 -0.04 -21.32 -15.04
CA ASP A 191 0.75 -20.24 -14.44
C ASP A 191 -0.12 -19.45 -13.46
N LEU A 192 0.21 -19.53 -12.15
CA LEU A 192 -0.53 -18.86 -11.08
C LEU A 192 -0.13 -17.38 -11.02
N THR A 193 -1.09 -16.47 -11.15
CA THR A 193 -0.81 -15.02 -11.19
C THR A 193 -1.18 -14.30 -9.91
N GLU A 194 -2.39 -14.49 -9.39
CA GLU A 194 -2.89 -13.79 -8.22
C GLU A 194 -3.68 -14.75 -7.32
N SER A 195 -3.55 -14.58 -6.00
CA SER A 195 -4.32 -15.38 -5.03
C SER A 195 -4.81 -14.51 -3.89
N TRP A 196 -6.07 -14.70 -3.46
CA TRP A 196 -6.65 -14.01 -2.31
C TRP A 196 -7.66 -14.90 -1.58
N TYR A 197 -8.04 -14.50 -0.37
CA TYR A 197 -9.16 -15.10 0.34
C TYR A 197 -10.43 -14.34 0.04
N ALA A 198 -11.47 -15.05 -0.36
CA ALA A 198 -12.82 -14.53 -0.49
C ALA A 198 -13.49 -14.38 0.90
N ALA A 199 -14.65 -13.72 0.95
CA ALA A 199 -15.39 -13.50 2.20
C ALA A 199 -15.77 -14.80 2.92
N ASP A 200 -15.99 -15.90 2.18
CA ASP A 200 -16.25 -17.24 2.72
C ASP A 200 -14.99 -17.92 3.31
N GLY A 201 -13.85 -17.26 3.23
CA GLY A 201 -12.55 -17.74 3.72
C GLY A 201 -11.87 -18.77 2.85
N GLN A 202 -12.41 -19.03 1.66
CA GLN A 202 -11.78 -19.92 0.70
C GLN A 202 -10.78 -19.13 -0.17
N PRO A 203 -9.62 -19.71 -0.49
CA PRO A 203 -8.68 -19.09 -1.41
C PRO A 203 -9.24 -19.14 -2.84
N ILE A 204 -9.20 -17.99 -3.52
CA ILE A 204 -9.39 -17.88 -4.97
C ILE A 204 -8.01 -17.63 -5.57
N THR A 205 -7.71 -18.32 -6.67
CA THR A 205 -6.46 -18.15 -7.41
C THR A 205 -6.77 -17.92 -8.87
N LEU A 206 -6.25 -16.85 -9.46
CA LEU A 206 -6.21 -16.67 -10.91
C LEU A 206 -5.00 -17.39 -11.49
N ALA A 207 -5.22 -18.00 -12.63
CA ALA A 207 -4.15 -18.66 -13.36
C ALA A 207 -4.35 -18.53 -14.88
N TYR A 208 -3.24 -18.42 -15.60
CA TYR A 208 -3.25 -18.66 -17.05
C TYR A 208 -3.16 -20.14 -17.33
N LEU A 209 -4.16 -20.64 -18.03
CA LEU A 209 -4.14 -21.95 -18.64
C LEU A 209 -3.52 -21.80 -20.02
N VAL A 210 -2.28 -22.25 -20.18
CA VAL A 210 -1.54 -22.19 -21.45
C VAL A 210 -1.74 -23.46 -22.24
N GLU A 211 -2.33 -23.34 -23.43
CA GLU A 211 -2.56 -24.44 -24.36
C GLU A 211 -2.12 -24.00 -25.77
N ASP A 212 -1.11 -24.66 -26.32
CA ASP A 212 -0.48 -24.34 -27.60
C ASP A 212 -0.11 -22.85 -27.70
N ASP A 213 -0.75 -22.10 -28.60
CA ASP A 213 -0.49 -20.67 -28.83
C ASP A 213 -1.54 -19.74 -28.15
N ASP A 214 -2.45 -20.32 -27.32
CA ASP A 214 -3.52 -19.57 -26.66
C ASP A 214 -3.40 -19.66 -25.12
N SER A 215 -3.87 -18.61 -24.44
CA SER A 215 -3.92 -18.56 -22.99
C SER A 215 -5.28 -18.09 -22.51
N THR A 216 -5.86 -18.82 -21.58
CA THR A 216 -7.17 -18.51 -20.98
C THR A 216 -6.99 -18.25 -19.50
N VAL A 217 -7.58 -17.17 -18.99
CA VAL A 217 -7.63 -16.89 -17.55
C VAL A 217 -8.70 -17.78 -16.91
N VAL A 218 -8.31 -18.56 -15.91
CA VAL A 218 -9.21 -19.37 -15.11
C VAL A 218 -9.14 -18.97 -13.64
N ALA A 219 -10.30 -18.96 -12.97
CA ALA A 219 -10.39 -18.76 -11.53
C ALA A 219 -10.55 -20.11 -10.84
N LEU A 220 -9.67 -20.36 -9.89
CA LEU A 220 -9.63 -21.58 -9.09
C LEU A 220 -10.19 -21.29 -7.69
N HIS A 221 -11.12 -22.08 -7.22
CA HIS A 221 -11.62 -22.08 -5.86
C HIS A 221 -10.96 -23.22 -5.08
N GLY A 222 -10.37 -22.88 -3.95
CA GLY A 222 -9.51 -23.80 -3.19
C GLY A 222 -8.01 -23.58 -3.45
N ASP A 223 -7.18 -24.24 -2.68
CA ASP A 223 -5.72 -24.17 -2.82
C ASP A 223 -5.25 -25.14 -3.92
N PRO A 224 -4.68 -24.66 -5.04
CA PRO A 224 -4.18 -25.53 -6.10
C PRO A 224 -3.01 -26.43 -5.66
N GLY A 225 -2.41 -26.19 -4.50
CA GLY A 225 -1.40 -27.08 -3.89
C GLY A 225 -1.99 -28.25 -3.11
N ILE A 226 -3.33 -28.32 -2.94
CA ILE A 226 -4.03 -29.34 -2.16
C ILE A 226 -5.14 -29.95 -3.03
N PRO A 227 -5.35 -31.26 -3.01
CA PRO A 227 -6.44 -31.87 -3.79
C PRO A 227 -7.81 -31.30 -3.43
N GLY A 228 -8.69 -31.18 -4.41
CA GLY A 228 -10.10 -30.79 -4.22
C GLY A 228 -10.47 -29.39 -4.71
N TRP A 229 -9.51 -28.61 -5.22
CA TRP A 229 -9.80 -27.32 -5.85
C TRP A 229 -10.57 -27.50 -7.17
N GLN A 230 -11.30 -26.47 -7.55
CA GLN A 230 -12.16 -26.48 -8.74
C GLN A 230 -12.07 -25.17 -9.51
N VAL A 231 -12.27 -25.19 -10.82
CA VAL A 231 -12.44 -24.00 -11.64
C VAL A 231 -13.84 -23.45 -11.44
N ILE A 232 -13.95 -22.18 -11.03
CA ILE A 232 -15.24 -21.49 -10.80
C ILE A 232 -15.58 -20.46 -11.88
N GLY A 233 -14.60 -20.09 -12.72
CA GLY A 233 -14.81 -19.12 -13.79
C GLY A 233 -13.74 -19.23 -14.87
N ARG A 234 -14.10 -18.77 -16.07
CA ARG A 234 -13.22 -18.60 -17.21
C ARG A 234 -13.40 -17.20 -17.78
N PHE A 235 -12.29 -16.51 -18.08
CA PHE A 235 -12.28 -15.12 -18.46
C PHE A 235 -11.33 -14.89 -19.61
N ALA A 236 -11.59 -13.84 -20.41
CA ALA A 236 -10.67 -13.44 -21.47
C ALA A 236 -9.39 -12.80 -20.93
N HIS A 237 -9.49 -12.10 -19.79
CA HIS A 237 -8.37 -11.44 -19.13
C HIS A 237 -8.64 -11.21 -17.63
N GLU A 238 -7.58 -10.94 -16.85
CA GLU A 238 -7.63 -10.76 -15.39
C GLU A 238 -8.57 -9.64 -14.93
N TYR A 239 -8.69 -8.56 -15.69
CA TYR A 239 -9.60 -7.45 -15.36
C TYR A 239 -11.08 -7.87 -15.35
N GLU A 240 -11.47 -8.72 -16.28
CA GLU A 240 -12.82 -9.30 -16.33
C GLU A 240 -13.04 -10.22 -15.12
N ALA A 241 -12.05 -11.06 -14.81
CA ALA A 241 -12.07 -11.92 -13.64
C ALA A 241 -12.22 -11.11 -12.33
N GLY A 242 -11.45 -10.03 -12.18
CA GLY A 242 -11.51 -9.17 -11.00
C GLY A 242 -12.85 -8.48 -10.78
N LYS A 243 -13.64 -8.27 -11.85
CA LYS A 243 -15.01 -7.73 -11.75
C LYS A 243 -16.06 -8.79 -11.42
N ALA A 244 -15.83 -10.03 -11.86
CA ALA A 244 -16.81 -11.11 -11.77
C ALA A 244 -16.65 -11.96 -10.51
N LEU A 245 -15.49 -11.91 -9.86
CA LEU A 245 -15.16 -12.74 -8.70
C LEU A 245 -15.34 -11.98 -7.38
N PRO A 246 -15.57 -12.72 -6.27
CA PRO A 246 -15.60 -12.13 -4.94
C PRO A 246 -14.33 -11.31 -4.66
N ALA A 247 -14.51 -10.09 -4.18
CA ALA A 247 -13.40 -9.24 -3.80
C ALA A 247 -12.54 -9.90 -2.71
N PRO A 248 -11.22 -9.62 -2.69
CA PRO A 248 -10.33 -10.13 -1.65
C PRO A 248 -10.73 -9.58 -0.28
N VAL A 249 -10.57 -10.41 0.76
CA VAL A 249 -10.66 -9.92 2.15
C VAL A 249 -9.55 -8.90 2.37
N PRO A 250 -9.88 -7.65 2.71
CA PRO A 250 -8.87 -6.62 2.86
C PRO A 250 -7.87 -6.93 3.98
N PRO A 251 -6.58 -6.59 3.82
CA PRO A 251 -5.56 -6.84 4.84
C PRO A 251 -5.91 -6.29 6.23
N GLY A 252 -6.61 -5.15 6.31
CA GLY A 252 -7.06 -4.57 7.57
C GLY A 252 -8.10 -5.42 8.33
N VAL A 253 -8.82 -6.32 7.66
CA VAL A 253 -9.70 -7.30 8.32
C VAL A 253 -8.89 -8.43 8.95
N LEU A 254 -7.76 -8.79 8.34
CA LEU A 254 -6.84 -9.82 8.83
C LEU A 254 -5.92 -9.28 9.94
N ARG A 255 -5.60 -8.00 9.88
CA ARG A 255 -4.69 -7.28 10.77
C ARG A 255 -5.30 -5.93 11.16
N THR A 256 -6.29 -5.93 12.04
CA THR A 256 -7.00 -4.72 12.49
C THR A 256 -6.14 -3.77 13.31
N ASP A 257 -5.02 -4.24 13.84
CA ASP A 257 -4.02 -3.51 14.60
C ASP A 257 -2.95 -2.81 13.73
N ALA A 258 -2.86 -3.18 12.46
CA ALA A 258 -1.86 -2.64 11.55
C ALA A 258 -2.33 -1.30 10.95
N SER A 259 -1.56 -0.24 11.15
CA SER A 259 -1.79 1.08 10.54
C SER A 259 -0.56 1.54 9.76
N ARG A 260 -0.78 2.07 8.56
CA ARG A 260 0.29 2.67 7.77
C ARG A 260 0.76 4.02 8.33
N PHE A 261 -0.09 4.69 9.10
CA PHE A 261 0.15 6.02 9.66
C PHE A 261 0.80 5.97 11.04
N ASN A 262 0.85 4.79 11.68
CA ASN A 262 1.41 4.61 13.02
C ASN A 262 2.70 3.78 12.96
N ARG A 263 3.63 4.24 12.12
CA ARG A 263 4.92 3.57 11.95
C ARG A 263 5.88 3.98 13.06
N PRO A 264 6.67 3.04 13.60
CA PRO A 264 7.79 3.40 14.46
C PRO A 264 8.77 4.26 13.68
N ALA A 265 9.45 5.17 14.37
CA ALA A 265 10.51 5.94 13.74
C ALA A 265 11.55 4.98 13.14
N PRO A 266 11.97 5.20 11.86
CA PRO A 266 12.98 4.36 11.26
C PRO A 266 14.26 4.40 12.08
N ALA A 267 14.94 3.26 12.21
CA ALA A 267 16.27 3.22 12.79
C ALA A 267 17.22 4.03 11.90
N PRO A 268 18.29 4.62 12.48
CA PRO A 268 19.31 5.28 11.68
C PRO A 268 19.85 4.32 10.61
N GLU A 269 19.94 4.80 9.39
CA GLU A 269 20.40 4.01 8.25
C GLU A 269 21.67 4.61 7.68
N VAL A 270 22.65 3.77 7.38
CA VAL A 270 23.85 4.18 6.66
C VAL A 270 23.51 4.23 5.18
N SER A 271 23.59 5.44 4.60
CA SER A 271 23.29 5.64 3.19
C SER A 271 24.34 4.97 2.32
N LEU A 272 23.93 4.09 1.39
CA LEU A 272 24.82 3.52 0.38
C LEU A 272 25.49 4.61 -0.46
N GLN A 273 24.81 5.74 -0.68
CA GLN A 273 25.35 6.88 -1.41
C GLN A 273 26.45 7.58 -0.65
N ASP A 274 26.35 7.70 0.69
CA ASP A 274 27.41 8.27 1.52
C ASP A 274 28.60 7.34 1.58
N LEU A 275 28.41 6.04 1.75
CA LEU A 275 29.51 5.05 1.68
C LEU A 275 30.25 5.11 0.33
N LEU A 276 29.51 5.25 -0.77
CA LEU A 276 30.11 5.41 -2.10
C LEU A 276 30.94 6.70 -2.20
N ARG A 277 30.49 7.78 -1.58
CA ARG A 277 31.24 9.04 -1.50
C ARG A 277 32.51 8.87 -0.66
N ASP A 278 32.42 8.19 0.48
CA ASP A 278 33.55 7.93 1.35
C ASP A 278 34.65 7.16 0.62
N VAL A 279 34.29 6.16 -0.23
CA VAL A 279 35.27 5.48 -1.09
C VAL A 279 35.92 6.41 -2.10
N VAL A 280 35.16 7.33 -2.71
CA VAL A 280 35.68 8.27 -3.73
C VAL A 280 36.57 9.35 -3.09
N GLU A 281 36.22 9.82 -1.92
CA GLU A 281 36.96 10.83 -1.16
C GLU A 281 38.09 10.20 -0.31
N GLY A 282 38.11 8.87 -0.20
CA GLY A 282 39.13 8.13 0.57
C GLY A 282 40.55 8.31 0.03
N HIS A 283 41.52 8.38 0.91
CA HIS A 283 42.95 8.58 0.61
C HIS A 283 43.77 7.32 0.80
N SER A 284 43.21 6.30 1.46
CA SER A 284 43.88 5.05 1.79
C SER A 284 43.03 3.83 1.53
N ALA A 285 43.66 2.66 1.48
CA ALA A 285 42.96 1.38 1.45
C ALA A 285 42.05 1.20 2.70
N GLY A 286 42.45 1.71 3.84
CA GLY A 286 41.68 1.68 5.08
C GLY A 286 40.38 2.47 4.98
N ASP A 287 40.38 3.62 4.28
CA ASP A 287 39.14 4.43 4.10
C ASP A 287 38.12 3.65 3.26
N ALA A 288 38.57 3.03 2.18
CA ALA A 288 37.70 2.20 1.34
C ALA A 288 37.23 0.93 2.06
N SER A 289 38.09 0.29 2.86
CA SER A 289 37.74 -0.83 3.73
C SER A 289 36.64 -0.43 4.73
N ASN A 290 36.81 0.69 5.42
CA ASN A 290 35.81 1.17 6.38
C ASN A 290 34.44 1.44 5.74
N ALA A 291 34.41 1.99 4.52
CA ALA A 291 33.16 2.18 3.80
C ALA A 291 32.50 0.84 3.43
N LEU A 292 33.25 -0.17 3.00
CA LEU A 292 32.73 -1.50 2.72
C LEU A 292 32.23 -2.20 4.00
N LEU A 293 32.97 -2.12 5.10
CA LEU A 293 32.52 -2.63 6.40
C LEU A 293 31.24 -1.93 6.87
N GLY A 294 31.12 -0.62 6.63
CA GLY A 294 29.87 0.11 6.88
C GLY A 294 28.66 -0.44 6.10
N ALA A 295 28.88 -0.95 4.87
CA ALA A 295 27.82 -1.53 4.07
C ALA A 295 27.27 -2.87 4.63
N VAL A 296 28.11 -3.64 5.35
CA VAL A 296 27.78 -4.94 5.93
C VAL A 296 27.63 -4.91 7.44
N GLN A 297 27.74 -3.73 8.06
CA GLN A 297 27.64 -3.54 9.51
C GLN A 297 26.32 -4.12 10.05
N ARG A 298 26.39 -4.84 11.15
CA ARG A 298 25.24 -5.43 11.85
C ARG A 298 24.84 -4.58 13.05
N GLY A 299 23.59 -4.74 13.52
CA GLY A 299 23.10 -4.12 14.74
C GLY A 299 22.14 -2.94 14.46
N TYR A 300 22.02 -2.03 15.45
CA TYR A 300 21.04 -0.93 15.39
C TYR A 300 21.28 0.04 14.20
N GLU A 301 22.55 0.35 13.94
CA GLU A 301 22.98 1.15 12.78
C GLU A 301 23.40 0.21 11.62
N ALA A 302 22.54 -0.76 11.28
CA ALA A 302 22.87 -1.75 10.27
C ALA A 302 23.10 -1.14 8.90
N GLY A 303 24.08 -1.69 8.19
CA GLY A 303 24.42 -1.30 6.84
C GLY A 303 23.39 -1.71 5.79
N PRO A 304 23.43 -1.14 4.58
CA PRO A 304 22.40 -1.34 3.55
C PRO A 304 22.24 -2.79 3.11
N MET A 305 23.29 -3.61 3.12
CA MET A 305 23.17 -5.03 2.76
C MET A 305 22.41 -5.82 3.81
N VAL A 306 22.63 -5.55 5.10
CA VAL A 306 21.91 -6.18 6.20
C VAL A 306 20.43 -5.76 6.18
N ARG A 307 20.14 -4.47 5.91
CA ARG A 307 18.77 -4.00 5.78
C ARG A 307 18.03 -4.64 4.60
N LEU A 308 18.72 -4.85 3.48
CA LEU A 308 18.13 -5.54 2.33
C LEU A 308 17.84 -7.03 2.68
N GLN A 309 18.75 -7.70 3.40
CA GLN A 309 18.50 -9.06 3.88
C GLN A 309 17.29 -9.12 4.80
N GLU A 310 17.19 -8.24 5.80
CA GLU A 310 16.05 -8.15 6.73
C GLU A 310 14.73 -7.91 5.99
N LEU A 311 14.73 -7.04 4.98
CA LEU A 311 13.56 -6.79 4.13
C LEU A 311 13.10 -8.05 3.40
N LEU A 312 14.02 -8.78 2.77
CA LEU A 312 13.71 -10.01 2.03
C LEU A 312 13.19 -11.11 2.96
N GLU A 313 13.78 -11.25 4.14
CA GLU A 313 13.38 -12.24 5.13
C GLU A 313 12.00 -11.93 5.70
N THR A 314 11.75 -10.66 6.11
CA THR A 314 10.45 -10.21 6.60
C THR A 314 9.37 -10.36 5.53
N SER A 315 9.69 -10.02 4.28
CA SER A 315 8.78 -10.20 3.13
C SER A 315 8.48 -11.68 2.86
N SER A 316 9.48 -12.57 3.05
CA SER A 316 9.29 -14.02 2.97
C SER A 316 8.32 -14.53 4.05
N GLN A 317 8.50 -14.07 5.28
CA GLN A 317 7.59 -14.42 6.40
C GLN A 317 6.16 -13.92 6.12
N PHE A 318 6.03 -12.71 5.60
CA PHE A 318 4.73 -12.16 5.21
C PHE A 318 4.06 -13.00 4.12
N ALA A 319 4.79 -13.32 3.04
CA ALA A 319 4.27 -14.14 1.95
C ALA A 319 3.85 -15.53 2.42
N LYS A 320 4.61 -16.15 3.34
CA LYS A 320 4.27 -17.43 3.98
C LYS A 320 2.99 -17.34 4.82
N ALA A 321 2.79 -16.22 5.52
CA ALA A 321 1.61 -15.98 6.36
C ALA A 321 0.32 -15.80 5.56
N LEU A 322 0.39 -15.56 4.24
CA LEU A 322 -0.77 -15.54 3.35
C LEU A 322 -1.42 -16.91 3.18
N GLU A 323 -0.72 -18.01 3.53
CA GLU A 323 -1.20 -19.40 3.45
C GLU A 323 -1.71 -19.83 2.07
N THR A 324 -1.46 -19.05 1.01
CA THR A 324 -1.80 -19.39 -0.38
C THR A 324 -0.69 -20.18 -1.06
N ALA A 325 -0.98 -20.92 -2.14
CA ALA A 325 0.04 -21.62 -2.92
C ALA A 325 1.08 -20.67 -3.48
N GLN A 326 0.63 -19.56 -4.06
CA GLN A 326 1.49 -18.51 -4.59
C GLN A 326 2.30 -17.83 -3.48
N GLY A 327 1.69 -17.55 -2.32
CA GLY A 327 2.39 -16.99 -1.15
C GLY A 327 3.55 -17.89 -0.71
N ARG A 328 3.36 -19.20 -0.65
CA ARG A 328 4.43 -20.16 -0.33
C ARG A 328 5.56 -20.16 -1.36
N GLN A 329 5.23 -20.08 -2.65
CA GLN A 329 6.22 -20.01 -3.73
C GLN A 329 7.04 -18.71 -3.66
N ILE A 330 6.38 -17.56 -3.48
CA ILE A 330 7.03 -16.26 -3.30
C ILE A 330 7.92 -16.28 -2.05
N ALA A 331 7.43 -16.82 -0.93
CA ALA A 331 8.20 -16.94 0.30
C ALA A 331 9.50 -17.72 0.11
N ALA A 332 9.43 -18.86 -0.57
CA ALA A 332 10.62 -19.67 -0.87
C ALA A 332 11.64 -18.90 -1.73
N ARG A 333 11.17 -18.15 -2.73
CA ARG A 333 12.02 -17.33 -3.60
C ARG A 333 12.69 -16.19 -2.83
N LEU A 334 11.94 -15.44 -2.01
CA LEU A 334 12.47 -14.33 -1.20
C LEU A 334 13.48 -14.82 -0.17
N SER A 335 13.20 -15.96 0.50
CA SER A 335 14.14 -16.58 1.42
C SER A 335 15.44 -17.02 0.74
N ALA A 336 15.37 -17.53 -0.50
CA ALA A 336 16.56 -17.87 -1.25
C ALA A 336 17.40 -16.62 -1.58
N LEU A 337 16.76 -15.52 -2.00
CA LEU A 337 17.43 -14.24 -2.26
C LEU A 337 18.07 -13.68 -0.97
N GLY A 338 17.39 -13.76 0.18
CA GLY A 338 17.93 -13.33 1.47
C GLY A 338 19.23 -14.05 1.83
N ARG A 339 19.27 -15.38 1.62
CA ARG A 339 20.51 -16.18 1.84
C ARG A 339 21.63 -15.79 0.88
N GLN A 340 21.30 -15.43 -0.37
CA GLN A 340 22.31 -14.95 -1.32
C GLN A 340 22.91 -13.61 -0.88
N ILE A 341 22.07 -12.68 -0.38
CA ILE A 341 22.56 -11.40 0.16
C ILE A 341 23.44 -11.64 1.40
N GLU A 342 23.05 -12.55 2.30
CA GLU A 342 23.85 -12.90 3.46
C GLU A 342 25.23 -13.46 3.07
N PHE A 343 25.27 -14.33 2.08
CA PHE A 343 26.53 -14.86 1.54
C PHE A 343 27.38 -13.74 0.95
N LEU A 344 26.80 -12.88 0.08
CA LEU A 344 27.52 -11.76 -0.52
C LEU A 344 28.01 -10.75 0.54
N ALA A 345 27.27 -10.53 1.63
CA ALA A 345 27.70 -9.65 2.71
C ALA A 345 28.98 -10.18 3.40
N ARG A 346 29.10 -11.49 3.60
CA ARG A 346 30.33 -12.11 4.13
C ARG A 346 31.51 -11.97 3.18
N GLU A 347 31.29 -12.20 1.89
CA GLU A 347 32.35 -12.00 0.88
C GLU A 347 32.84 -10.55 0.83
N VAL A 348 31.91 -9.58 0.99
CA VAL A 348 32.26 -8.15 1.08
C VAL A 348 33.03 -7.85 2.36
N GLU A 349 32.65 -8.45 3.50
CA GLU A 349 33.35 -8.32 4.79
C GLU A 349 34.81 -8.83 4.68
N GLU A 350 35.01 -10.03 4.14
CA GLU A 350 36.33 -10.60 3.93
C GLU A 350 37.19 -9.73 2.96
N ALA A 351 36.61 -9.29 1.84
CA ALA A 351 37.28 -8.42 0.89
C ALA A 351 37.65 -7.05 1.50
N ALA A 352 36.79 -6.52 2.41
CA ALA A 352 37.05 -5.28 3.11
C ALA A 352 38.20 -5.42 4.11
N GLU A 353 38.26 -6.55 4.85
CA GLU A 353 39.34 -6.86 5.78
C GLU A 353 40.70 -7.00 5.03
N ASP A 354 40.70 -7.74 3.91
CA ASP A 354 41.88 -7.88 3.05
C ASP A 354 42.36 -6.55 2.49
N LEU A 355 41.40 -5.68 2.07
CA LEU A 355 41.74 -4.36 1.59
C LEU A 355 42.29 -3.49 2.73
N GLY A 356 41.73 -3.56 3.93
CA GLY A 356 42.17 -2.83 5.11
C GLY A 356 43.57 -3.27 5.60
N ALA A 357 43.94 -4.55 5.39
CA ALA A 357 45.27 -5.07 5.69
C ALA A 357 46.33 -4.54 4.71
N THR A 358 45.90 -3.96 3.56
CA THR A 358 46.81 -3.43 2.55
C THR A 358 47.22 -2.00 2.93
N VAL A 359 48.46 -1.84 3.43
CA VAL A 359 48.99 -0.52 3.78
C VAL A 359 49.41 0.22 2.49
N ALA A 360 48.43 0.73 1.75
CA ALA A 360 48.65 1.47 0.52
C ALA A 360 47.80 2.73 0.43
N VAL A 361 48.43 3.78 -0.12
CA VAL A 361 47.73 5.03 -0.47
C VAL A 361 47.61 5.15 -1.98
N LEU A 362 46.54 5.73 -2.46
CA LEU A 362 46.34 5.93 -3.90
C LEU A 362 47.31 6.96 -4.44
N PRO A 363 47.95 6.67 -5.59
CA PRO A 363 48.71 7.69 -6.32
C PRO A 363 47.79 8.83 -6.76
N PRO A 364 48.20 10.11 -6.72
CA PRO A 364 47.35 11.28 -6.96
C PRO A 364 46.59 11.26 -8.30
N HIS A 365 47.06 10.56 -9.29
CA HIS A 365 46.48 10.46 -10.63
C HIS A 365 45.54 9.25 -10.84
N ARG A 366 45.27 8.47 -9.79
CA ARG A 366 44.41 7.25 -9.85
C ARG A 366 43.24 7.29 -8.88
N THR A 367 42.78 8.47 -8.51
CA THR A 367 41.61 8.62 -7.65
C THR A 367 40.37 8.01 -8.34
N PRO A 368 39.62 7.15 -7.67
CA PRO A 368 38.36 6.64 -8.20
C PRO A 368 37.39 7.75 -8.60
N VAL A 369 36.72 7.59 -9.71
CA VAL A 369 35.71 8.56 -10.17
C VAL A 369 34.35 7.87 -10.17
N LEU A 370 33.38 8.50 -9.52
CA LEU A 370 31.98 8.07 -9.56
C LEU A 370 31.48 8.03 -11.02
N ARG A 371 31.11 6.87 -11.50
CA ARG A 371 30.37 6.73 -12.77
C ARG A 371 28.88 7.06 -12.54
N THR A 372 28.59 8.26 -12.07
CA THR A 372 27.21 8.72 -12.02
C THR A 372 26.75 9.04 -13.44
N ARG A 373 25.68 8.40 -13.90
CA ARG A 373 24.98 8.90 -15.08
C ARG A 373 24.51 10.32 -14.76
N PRO A 374 24.92 11.33 -15.55
CA PRO A 374 24.42 12.68 -15.32
C PRO A 374 22.89 12.61 -15.40
N ARG A 375 22.21 13.10 -14.35
CA ARG A 375 20.76 13.27 -14.40
C ARG A 375 20.48 14.17 -15.60
N PRO A 376 19.57 13.79 -16.52
CA PRO A 376 19.21 14.66 -17.63
C PRO A 376 18.85 16.02 -17.05
N ALA A 377 19.45 17.11 -17.55
CA ALA A 377 19.08 18.43 -17.15
C ALA A 377 17.58 18.59 -17.38
N VAL A 378 16.83 18.80 -16.31
CA VAL A 378 15.41 19.14 -16.45
C VAL A 378 15.43 20.52 -17.10
N ASP A 379 14.96 20.57 -18.34
CA ASP A 379 14.86 21.82 -19.08
C ASP A 379 13.82 22.69 -18.38
N THR A 380 14.29 23.55 -17.48
CA THR A 380 13.46 24.48 -16.70
C THR A 380 13.09 25.73 -17.51
N THR A 381 13.35 25.74 -18.82
CA THR A 381 12.93 26.81 -19.67
C THR A 381 11.41 26.85 -19.71
N PRO A 382 10.74 27.87 -19.17
CA PRO A 382 9.29 27.95 -19.21
C PRO A 382 8.85 27.98 -20.68
N PRO A 383 7.77 27.27 -21.04
CA PRO A 383 7.29 27.25 -22.41
C PRO A 383 7.01 28.68 -22.88
N THR A 384 7.61 29.05 -24.00
CA THR A 384 7.39 30.37 -24.61
C THR A 384 5.88 30.53 -24.87
N PRO A 385 5.24 31.59 -24.32
CA PRO A 385 3.81 31.77 -24.52
C PRO A 385 3.52 31.91 -26.03
N PRO A 386 2.43 31.32 -26.52
CA PRO A 386 2.07 31.42 -27.94
C PRO A 386 1.93 32.86 -28.37
N PRO A 387 2.35 33.22 -29.61
CA PRO A 387 2.25 34.58 -30.10
C PRO A 387 0.79 35.06 -30.07
N ARG A 388 0.55 36.21 -29.45
CA ARG A 388 -0.77 36.85 -29.44
C ARG A 388 -1.14 37.21 -30.89
N THR A 389 -2.11 36.51 -31.44
CA THR A 389 -2.77 36.92 -32.70
C THR A 389 -3.52 38.21 -32.45
N THR A 390 -2.98 39.31 -32.90
CA THR A 390 -3.68 40.61 -33.00
C THR A 390 -4.74 40.46 -34.08
N THR A 391 -5.98 40.28 -33.69
CA THR A 391 -7.12 40.37 -34.62
C THR A 391 -7.29 41.82 -35.00
N THR A 392 -6.88 42.18 -36.20
CA THR A 392 -7.14 43.50 -36.80
C THR A 392 -8.65 43.62 -37.03
N ALA A 393 -9.31 44.41 -36.20
CA ALA A 393 -10.69 44.78 -36.42
C ALA A 393 -10.81 45.56 -37.74
N ARG A 394 -11.45 44.99 -38.74
CA ARG A 394 -11.79 45.65 -39.98
C ARG A 394 -13.04 46.48 -39.73
N GLN A 395 -12.89 47.80 -39.60
CA GLN A 395 -14.00 48.76 -39.65
C GLN A 395 -14.62 48.73 -41.05
N ARG A 396 -15.92 48.51 -41.08
CA ARG A 396 -16.85 49.08 -42.09
C ARG A 396 -18.15 49.52 -41.38
#